data_cb2aa7442bcdee236aabb724807c421b
#
_entry.id   cb2aa7442bcdee236aabb724807c421b
#
_cell.length_a   1.000
_cell.length_b   1.000
_cell.length_c   1.000
_cell.angle_alpha   90.00
_cell.angle_beta   90.00
_cell.angle_gamma   90.00
#
_symmetry.space_group_name_H-M   'P 1'
#
loop_
_entity.id
_entity.type
_entity.pdbx_description
1 polymer ?
#
loop_
_entity_poly.entity_id
_entity_poly.type
_entity_poly.pdbx_seq_one_letter_code
_entity_poly.pdbx_strand_id
1 'polypeptide(L)'
;MTKWWSVLFTIVILAGIKIWNPDPVKSLRYIQYDFFQQQQEQVQVDDIVLVNIDEKAIQQEGQYPWPRDIVAKYLNEGPAESLYVLNMIYSEDDRFGGDQALREAMFLKAVVLSSAPTTQLSDGVGNFVGVATLGKDPKGWLYEFPGLLFPIDTLSTAAYGVGATASIPDEPTGVVRRAPLIIRASGSQYPSLALDVLRVYTGEPSYSLKAGDNGVEWIRIGRQDPIVTDSFAQVPIAYWNKFEQISILDPLPKDKVLIFGVTAEGYSNPVPTPVGAMYPHEVQAHLVHTMLS
;
A
#
# COMPACT_ATOMS: atom_id res chain seq x y z
N MET A 1 -38.72 -36.01 -22.70
CA MET A 1 -38.94 -35.29 -21.42
C MET A 1 -37.77 -35.37 -20.44
N THR A 2 -36.71 -36.08 -20.74
CA THR A 2 -35.52 -36.28 -19.84
C THR A 2 -34.49 -35.13 -19.84
N LYS A 3 -34.49 -34.25 -20.81
CA LYS A 3 -33.45 -33.17 -20.97
C LYS A 3 -33.60 -32.01 -19.99
N TRP A 4 -34.79 -31.71 -19.51
CA TRP A 4 -35.02 -30.57 -18.60
C TRP A 4 -34.44 -30.81 -17.20
N TRP A 5 -34.57 -32.02 -16.68
CA TRP A 5 -34.04 -32.39 -15.36
C TRP A 5 -32.51 -32.39 -15.32
N SER A 6 -31.86 -32.79 -16.41
CA SER A 6 -30.39 -32.73 -16.49
C SER A 6 -29.88 -31.29 -16.48
N VAL A 7 -30.54 -30.36 -17.18
CA VAL A 7 -30.21 -28.95 -17.17
C VAL A 7 -30.37 -28.36 -15.76
N LEU A 8 -31.52 -28.65 -15.11
CA LEU A 8 -31.78 -28.16 -13.76
C LEU A 8 -30.77 -28.72 -12.74
N PHE A 9 -30.42 -29.99 -12.86
CA PHE A 9 -29.42 -30.66 -12.03
C PHE A 9 -28.03 -30.05 -12.22
N THR A 10 -27.64 -29.75 -13.47
CA THR A 10 -26.35 -29.08 -13.79
C THR A 10 -26.31 -27.69 -13.18
N ILE A 11 -27.39 -26.91 -13.28
CA ILE A 11 -27.48 -25.56 -12.68
C ILE A 11 -27.32 -25.63 -11.16
N VAL A 12 -27.99 -26.58 -10.51
CA VAL A 12 -27.89 -26.75 -9.06
C VAL A 12 -26.47 -27.14 -8.63
N ILE A 13 -25.82 -28.05 -9.38
CA ILE A 13 -24.40 -28.40 -9.13
C ILE A 13 -23.51 -27.20 -9.29
N LEU A 14 -23.63 -26.45 -10.37
CA LEU A 14 -22.81 -25.25 -10.62
C LEU A 14 -23.05 -24.16 -9.57
N ALA A 15 -24.32 -23.97 -9.15
CA ALA A 15 -24.65 -23.08 -8.04
C ALA A 15 -24.04 -23.56 -6.72
N GLY A 16 -24.10 -24.86 -6.44
CA GLY A 16 -23.46 -25.46 -5.26
C GLY A 16 -21.95 -25.29 -5.26
N ILE A 17 -21.28 -25.53 -6.38
CA ILE A 17 -19.83 -25.30 -6.54
C ILE A 17 -19.50 -23.82 -6.35
N LYS A 18 -20.31 -22.90 -6.89
CA LYS A 18 -20.11 -21.45 -6.73
C LYS A 18 -20.25 -21.00 -5.27
N ILE A 19 -21.24 -21.57 -4.54
CA ILE A 19 -21.49 -21.23 -3.12
C ILE A 19 -20.40 -21.84 -2.24
N TRP A 20 -20.07 -23.12 -2.45
CA TRP A 20 -19.02 -23.81 -1.67
C TRP A 20 -17.62 -23.27 -1.96
N ASN A 21 -17.39 -22.73 -3.18
CA ASN A 21 -16.14 -22.08 -3.60
C ASN A 21 -14.87 -22.87 -3.22
N PRO A 22 -14.72 -24.16 -3.62
CA PRO A 22 -13.60 -24.99 -3.23
C PRO A 22 -12.29 -24.47 -3.81
N ASP A 23 -11.15 -24.72 -3.14
CA ASP A 23 -9.82 -24.19 -3.51
C ASP A 23 -9.41 -24.42 -4.98
N PRO A 24 -9.71 -25.57 -5.63
CA PRO A 24 -9.42 -25.72 -7.05
C PRO A 24 -10.18 -24.73 -7.95
N VAL A 25 -11.44 -24.42 -7.61
CA VAL A 25 -12.24 -23.44 -8.36
C VAL A 25 -11.75 -22.01 -8.11
N LYS A 26 -11.38 -21.71 -6.86
CA LYS A 26 -10.71 -20.45 -6.49
C LYS A 26 -9.42 -20.25 -7.29
N SER A 27 -8.54 -21.27 -7.32
CA SER A 27 -7.28 -21.24 -8.04
C SER A 27 -7.46 -21.02 -9.53
N LEU A 28 -8.43 -21.70 -10.17
CA LEU A 28 -8.76 -21.48 -11.59
C LEU A 28 -9.21 -20.05 -11.87
N ARG A 29 -10.03 -19.47 -10.97
CA ARG A 29 -10.48 -18.08 -11.09
C ARG A 29 -9.32 -17.11 -10.95
N TYR A 30 -8.38 -17.37 -10.05
CA TYR A 30 -7.19 -16.56 -9.89
C TYR A 30 -6.26 -16.66 -11.10
N ILE A 31 -6.04 -17.85 -11.64
CA ILE A 31 -5.26 -18.04 -12.88
C ILE A 31 -5.90 -17.25 -14.03
N GLN A 32 -7.24 -17.29 -14.16
CA GLN A 32 -7.94 -16.52 -15.17
C GLN A 32 -7.79 -15.01 -14.94
N TYR A 33 -7.91 -14.55 -13.69
CA TYR A 33 -7.70 -13.14 -13.33
C TYR A 33 -6.28 -12.69 -13.67
N ASP A 34 -5.27 -13.47 -13.27
CA ASP A 34 -3.86 -13.17 -13.53
C ASP A 34 -3.58 -13.11 -15.04
N PHE A 35 -4.14 -14.07 -15.80
CA PHE A 35 -4.03 -14.05 -17.27
C PHE A 35 -4.59 -12.75 -17.87
N PHE A 36 -5.75 -12.29 -17.41
CA PHE A 36 -6.31 -11.03 -17.90
C PHE A 36 -5.48 -9.82 -17.49
N GLN A 37 -4.91 -9.80 -16.28
CA GLN A 37 -3.99 -8.74 -15.86
C GLN A 37 -2.75 -8.67 -16.78
N GLN A 38 -2.20 -9.83 -17.15
CA GLN A 38 -1.01 -9.93 -18.01
C GLN A 38 -1.30 -9.52 -19.48
N GLN A 39 -2.57 -9.63 -19.93
CA GLN A 39 -2.97 -9.27 -21.30
C GLN A 39 -3.36 -7.81 -21.44
N GLN A 40 -3.46 -7.05 -20.34
CA GLN A 40 -3.74 -5.62 -20.43
C GLN A 40 -2.60 -4.88 -21.10
N GLU A 41 -2.94 -3.88 -21.92
CA GLU A 41 -1.95 -2.95 -22.47
C GLU A 41 -1.32 -2.14 -21.35
N GLN A 42 0.00 -2.06 -21.34
CA GLN A 42 0.73 -1.29 -20.33
C GLN A 42 0.49 0.21 -20.55
N VAL A 43 0.04 0.88 -19.51
CA VAL A 43 -0.18 2.33 -19.51
C VAL A 43 1.01 3.01 -18.82
N GLN A 44 1.68 3.92 -19.52
CA GLN A 44 2.73 4.73 -18.93
C GLN A 44 2.12 5.74 -17.97
N VAL A 45 2.64 5.79 -16.74
CA VAL A 45 2.22 6.73 -15.71
C VAL A 45 3.36 7.69 -15.45
N ASP A 46 3.12 8.97 -15.72
CA ASP A 46 4.17 9.99 -15.62
C ASP A 46 4.20 10.68 -14.25
N ASP A 47 3.11 10.66 -13.49
CA ASP A 47 3.00 11.40 -12.22
C ASP A 47 3.65 10.67 -11.02
N ILE A 48 3.98 9.40 -11.17
CA ILE A 48 4.59 8.57 -10.12
C ILE A 48 5.94 8.07 -10.61
N VAL A 49 6.97 8.24 -9.78
CA VAL A 49 8.33 7.76 -10.06
C VAL A 49 8.79 6.89 -8.90
N LEU A 50 9.34 5.74 -9.23
CA LEU A 50 9.94 4.81 -8.27
C LEU A 50 11.41 5.18 -8.06
N VAL A 51 11.78 5.47 -6.83
CA VAL A 51 13.16 5.82 -6.46
C VAL A 51 13.79 4.64 -5.72
N ASN A 52 14.72 3.99 -6.38
CA ASN A 52 15.31 2.74 -5.93
C ASN A 52 16.60 2.96 -5.13
N ILE A 53 16.66 2.40 -3.92
CA ILE A 53 17.91 2.18 -3.21
C ILE A 53 18.45 0.85 -3.76
N ASP A 54 19.24 0.95 -4.81
CA ASP A 54 19.78 -0.14 -5.59
C ASP A 54 21.20 -0.55 -5.14
N GLU A 55 21.80 -1.53 -5.80
CA GLU A 55 23.14 -2.02 -5.50
C GLU A 55 24.21 -0.92 -5.66
N LYS A 56 24.04 0.00 -6.62
CA LYS A 56 24.98 1.11 -6.83
C LYS A 56 24.93 2.08 -5.67
N ALA A 57 23.73 2.38 -5.17
CA ALA A 57 23.53 3.22 -4.02
C ALA A 57 24.16 2.61 -2.75
N ILE A 58 24.01 1.27 -2.55
CA ILE A 58 24.67 0.56 -1.46
C ILE A 58 26.20 0.60 -1.58
N GLN A 59 26.73 0.45 -2.79
CA GLN A 59 28.19 0.53 -3.00
C GLN A 59 28.73 1.93 -2.72
N GLN A 60 27.99 2.99 -3.01
CA GLN A 60 28.42 4.36 -2.84
C GLN A 60 28.27 4.85 -1.39
N GLU A 61 27.12 4.63 -0.76
CA GLU A 61 26.78 5.17 0.55
C GLU A 61 27.09 4.19 1.70
N GLY A 62 27.41 2.93 1.38
CA GLY A 62 27.68 1.88 2.35
C GLY A 62 26.52 0.97 2.66
N GLN A 63 26.74 0.06 3.61
CA GLN A 63 25.81 -1.00 3.95
C GLN A 63 24.46 -0.46 4.49
N TYR A 64 23.35 -0.92 3.90
CA TYR A 64 21.99 -0.65 4.38
C TYR A 64 21.65 -1.55 5.61
N PRO A 65 20.85 -1.13 6.60
CA PRO A 65 20.13 0.16 6.63
C PRO A 65 21.06 1.34 6.91
N TRP A 66 20.88 2.40 6.15
CA TRP A 66 21.70 3.60 6.26
C TRP A 66 21.38 4.42 7.50
N PRO A 67 22.37 5.18 8.04
CA PRO A 67 22.11 6.31 8.91
C PRO A 67 21.10 7.26 8.27
N ARG A 68 20.21 7.84 9.06
CA ARG A 68 19.11 8.67 8.53
C ARG A 68 19.55 10.01 7.95
N ASP A 69 20.74 10.47 8.29
CA ASP A 69 21.37 11.64 7.67
C ASP A 69 21.67 11.42 6.18
N ILE A 70 21.96 10.20 5.74
CA ILE A 70 22.11 9.87 4.32
C ILE A 70 20.76 10.05 3.59
N VAL A 71 19.66 9.56 4.15
CA VAL A 71 18.33 9.77 3.57
C VAL A 71 17.98 11.26 3.56
N ALA A 72 18.29 11.97 4.65
CA ALA A 72 18.10 13.42 4.76
C ALA A 72 18.85 14.20 3.66
N LYS A 73 20.08 13.80 3.34
CA LYS A 73 20.88 14.37 2.24
C LYS A 73 20.09 14.31 0.92
N TYR A 74 19.59 13.14 0.53
CA TYR A 74 18.85 12.99 -0.72
C TYR A 74 17.51 13.75 -0.72
N LEU A 75 16.83 13.83 0.42
CA LEU A 75 15.64 14.67 0.54
C LEU A 75 16.00 16.15 0.33
N ASN A 76 17.09 16.64 0.95
CA ASN A 76 17.51 18.04 0.83
C ASN A 76 17.92 18.42 -0.60
N GLU A 77 18.58 17.52 -1.32
CA GLU A 77 18.99 17.70 -2.71
C GLU A 77 17.81 17.66 -3.70
N GLY A 78 16.74 16.99 -3.33
CA GLY A 78 15.55 16.85 -4.18
C GLY A 78 14.66 18.10 -4.21
N PRO A 79 13.69 18.16 -5.16
CA PRO A 79 12.79 19.31 -5.33
C PRO A 79 11.76 19.42 -4.19
N ALA A 80 11.37 20.65 -3.85
CA ALA A 80 10.38 20.89 -2.80
C ALA A 80 8.94 20.63 -3.27
N GLU A 81 8.71 20.68 -4.56
CA GLU A 81 7.40 20.57 -5.21
C GLU A 81 6.89 19.14 -5.35
N SER A 82 7.72 18.14 -5.06
CA SER A 82 7.35 16.73 -5.16
C SER A 82 6.87 16.17 -3.81
N LEU A 83 6.01 15.14 -3.88
CA LEU A 83 5.56 14.36 -2.73
C LEU A 83 6.51 13.17 -2.53
N TYR A 84 7.10 13.06 -1.36
CA TYR A 84 8.04 12.00 -0.99
C TYR A 84 7.33 10.92 -0.19
N VAL A 85 7.41 9.68 -0.65
CA VAL A 85 6.83 8.51 0.03
C VAL A 85 7.97 7.59 0.44
N LEU A 86 8.28 7.56 1.73
CA LEU A 86 9.36 6.70 2.24
C LEU A 86 8.77 5.34 2.65
N ASN A 87 8.85 4.36 1.74
CA ASN A 87 8.37 2.99 2.01
C ASN A 87 9.44 2.17 2.77
N MET A 88 9.90 2.75 3.87
CA MET A 88 10.87 2.19 4.82
C MET A 88 10.35 2.42 6.24
N ILE A 89 10.64 1.46 7.14
CA ILE A 89 10.13 1.52 8.52
C ILE A 89 11.18 2.15 9.43
N TYR A 90 10.79 3.22 10.13
CA TYR A 90 11.62 3.99 11.05
C TYR A 90 11.10 3.87 12.48
N SER A 91 10.94 2.63 12.98
CA SER A 91 10.30 2.33 14.28
C SER A 91 11.24 2.41 15.48
N GLU A 92 12.54 2.58 15.27
CA GLU A 92 13.54 2.69 16.31
C GLU A 92 14.39 3.93 16.09
N ASP A 93 14.98 4.48 17.15
CA ASP A 93 15.92 5.59 17.04
C ASP A 93 17.13 5.21 16.19
N ASP A 94 17.64 6.15 15.40
CA ASP A 94 18.84 5.93 14.62
C ASP A 94 20.07 5.84 15.54
N ARG A 95 20.69 4.67 15.58
CA ARG A 95 21.92 4.43 16.35
C ARG A 95 23.09 5.38 16.00
N PHE A 96 23.03 6.05 14.86
CA PHE A 96 24.02 7.02 14.40
C PHE A 96 23.59 8.47 14.64
N GLY A 97 22.38 8.70 15.17
CA GLY A 97 21.88 10.02 15.56
C GLY A 97 21.32 10.87 14.42
N GLY A 98 21.03 10.29 13.25
CA GLY A 98 20.53 10.99 12.09
C GLY A 98 19.05 11.40 12.12
N ASP A 99 18.29 11.08 13.20
CA ASP A 99 16.86 11.37 13.30
C ASP A 99 16.52 12.84 13.14
N GLN A 100 17.29 13.69 13.80
CA GLN A 100 17.07 15.13 13.73
C GLN A 100 17.32 15.68 12.33
N ALA A 101 18.38 15.20 11.63
CA ALA A 101 18.68 15.59 10.28
C ALA A 101 17.55 15.22 9.31
N LEU A 102 17.03 13.99 9.43
CA LEU A 102 15.90 13.54 8.62
C LEU A 102 14.63 14.34 8.93
N ARG A 103 14.34 14.59 10.21
CA ARG A 103 13.21 15.44 10.62
C ARG A 103 13.29 16.83 10.00
N GLU A 104 14.45 17.47 10.03
CA GLU A 104 14.64 18.81 9.45
C GLU A 104 14.45 18.80 7.93
N ALA A 105 14.97 17.78 7.23
CA ALA A 105 14.76 17.62 5.80
C ALA A 105 13.27 17.43 5.46
N MET A 106 12.52 16.72 6.30
CA MET A 106 11.08 16.49 6.10
C MET A 106 10.24 17.75 6.27
N PHE A 107 10.62 18.71 7.13
CA PHE A 107 9.87 19.96 7.28
C PHE A 107 9.85 20.83 6.00
N LEU A 108 10.80 20.63 5.11
CA LEU A 108 10.93 21.37 3.85
C LEU A 108 10.21 20.69 2.69
N LYS A 109 9.61 19.52 2.92
CA LYS A 109 9.06 18.64 1.90
C LYS A 109 7.71 18.05 2.36
N ALA A 110 6.84 17.74 1.41
CA ALA A 110 5.69 16.89 1.70
C ALA A 110 6.17 15.42 1.78
N VAL A 111 6.21 14.85 2.98
CA VAL A 111 6.69 13.49 3.20
C VAL A 111 5.60 12.62 3.82
N VAL A 112 5.37 11.44 3.25
CA VAL A 112 4.53 10.38 3.83
C VAL A 112 5.42 9.22 4.24
N LEU A 113 5.27 8.80 5.50
CA LEU A 113 6.01 7.67 6.06
C LEU A 113 5.18 6.40 6.06
N SER A 114 5.87 5.27 6.06
CA SER A 114 5.22 3.96 6.19
C SER A 114 5.26 3.44 7.63
N SER A 115 4.21 2.70 7.98
CA SER A 115 4.15 1.80 9.14
C SER A 115 3.87 0.38 8.66
N ALA A 116 4.18 -0.63 9.48
CA ALA A 116 3.97 -2.03 9.10
C ALA A 116 3.20 -2.79 10.16
N PRO A 117 2.28 -3.71 9.79
CA PRO A 117 1.65 -4.62 10.73
C PRO A 117 2.68 -5.47 11.48
N THR A 118 2.44 -5.69 12.77
CA THR A 118 3.26 -6.54 13.62
C THR A 118 2.41 -7.53 14.39
N THR A 119 3.00 -8.66 14.77
CA THR A 119 2.39 -9.65 15.66
C THR A 119 2.50 -9.30 17.14
N GLN A 120 3.28 -8.28 17.48
CA GLN A 120 3.41 -7.78 18.83
C GLN A 120 2.39 -6.68 19.11
N LEU A 121 1.88 -6.62 20.34
CA LEU A 121 1.11 -5.47 20.79
C LEU A 121 2.02 -4.24 20.77
N SER A 122 1.55 -3.17 20.16
CA SER A 122 2.26 -1.90 20.16
C SER A 122 1.32 -0.81 20.65
N ASP A 123 1.79 -0.06 21.64
CA ASP A 123 1.09 1.11 22.20
C ASP A 123 1.53 2.41 21.49
N GLY A 124 2.20 2.29 20.35
CA GLY A 124 2.71 3.43 19.59
C GLY A 124 1.60 4.36 19.14
N VAL A 125 1.76 5.63 19.39
CA VAL A 125 0.85 6.70 18.96
C VAL A 125 1.49 7.39 17.78
N GLY A 126 1.26 6.86 16.58
CA GLY A 126 1.67 7.56 15.36
C GLY A 126 0.74 8.74 15.07
N ASN A 127 1.25 9.76 14.38
CA ASN A 127 0.46 10.90 13.91
C ASN A 127 -0.41 10.49 12.69
N PHE A 128 -1.46 9.69 12.95
CA PHE A 128 -2.38 9.24 11.93
C PHE A 128 -3.61 10.15 11.85
N VAL A 129 -4.07 10.33 10.63
CA VAL A 129 -5.38 10.94 10.42
C VAL A 129 -6.46 9.91 10.71
N GLY A 130 -7.36 10.22 11.62
CA GLY A 130 -8.45 9.35 12.03
C GLY A 130 -9.45 9.08 10.90
N VAL A 131 -10.08 7.92 10.95
CA VAL A 131 -11.12 7.49 10.01
C VAL A 131 -12.49 7.66 10.63
N ALA A 132 -13.33 8.52 10.04
CA ALA A 132 -14.72 8.68 10.47
C ALA A 132 -15.57 7.52 9.93
N THR A 133 -16.16 6.73 10.82
CA THR A 133 -17.05 5.62 10.45
C THR A 133 -18.49 6.09 10.32
N LEU A 134 -19.12 5.80 9.18
CA LEU A 134 -20.53 6.06 8.88
C LEU A 134 -21.28 4.72 8.83
N GLY A 135 -22.44 4.65 9.47
CA GLY A 135 -23.25 3.44 9.51
C GLY A 135 -22.85 2.49 10.63
N LYS A 136 -22.57 1.22 10.31
CA LYS A 136 -22.22 0.20 11.30
C LYS A 136 -20.73 0.15 11.61
N ASP A 137 -20.37 -0.37 12.79
CA ASP A 137 -18.97 -0.61 13.14
C ASP A 137 -18.39 -1.68 12.19
N PRO A 138 -17.32 -1.39 11.44
CA PRO A 138 -16.70 -2.32 10.53
C PRO A 138 -15.84 -3.39 11.23
N LYS A 139 -15.84 -3.42 12.58
CA LYS A 139 -15.17 -4.46 13.36
C LYS A 139 -15.65 -5.86 12.92
N GLY A 140 -14.70 -6.72 12.59
CA GLY A 140 -14.99 -8.07 12.08
C GLY A 140 -15.01 -8.17 10.55
N TRP A 141 -14.97 -7.03 9.84
CA TRP A 141 -14.78 -6.96 8.40
C TRP A 141 -13.36 -6.49 8.02
N LEU A 142 -12.82 -5.52 8.76
CA LEU A 142 -11.45 -5.05 8.51
C LEU A 142 -10.43 -6.09 8.96
N TYR A 143 -9.34 -6.19 8.22
CA TYR A 143 -8.18 -6.97 8.65
C TYR A 143 -7.63 -6.41 9.95
N GLU A 144 -7.51 -7.25 10.97
CA GLU A 144 -7.07 -6.86 12.31
C GLU A 144 -5.69 -7.46 12.62
N PHE A 145 -4.79 -6.60 13.08
CA PHE A 145 -3.44 -6.96 13.49
C PHE A 145 -3.26 -6.65 14.98
N PRO A 146 -2.42 -7.39 15.70
CA PRO A 146 -2.11 -7.09 17.11
C PRO A 146 -1.55 -5.69 17.32
N GLY A 147 -0.73 -5.18 16.36
CA GLY A 147 -0.17 -3.84 16.45
C GLY A 147 0.40 -3.37 15.10
N LEU A 148 0.97 -2.15 15.12
CA LEU A 148 1.74 -1.56 14.02
C LEU A 148 3.11 -1.13 14.53
N LEU A 149 4.13 -1.31 13.71
CA LEU A 149 5.42 -0.65 13.86
C LEU A 149 5.26 0.77 13.31
N PHE A 150 5.18 1.74 14.21
CA PHE A 150 5.07 3.15 13.87
C PHE A 150 6.45 3.78 13.66
N PRO A 151 6.58 4.80 12.81
CA PRO A 151 7.76 5.66 12.86
C PRO A 151 7.90 6.29 14.25
N ILE A 152 9.13 6.54 14.68
CA ILE A 152 9.39 7.25 15.95
C ILE A 152 8.68 8.61 15.95
N ASP A 153 8.31 9.10 17.14
CA ASP A 153 7.52 10.34 17.30
C ASP A 153 8.21 11.55 16.65
N THR A 154 9.53 11.61 16.72
CA THR A 154 10.34 12.69 16.11
C THR A 154 10.09 12.80 14.60
N LEU A 155 9.98 11.68 13.87
CA LEU A 155 9.72 11.65 12.44
C LEU A 155 8.22 11.70 12.14
N SER A 156 7.40 10.96 12.90
CA SER A 156 5.96 10.91 12.70
C SER A 156 5.31 12.30 12.80
N THR A 157 5.75 13.15 13.74
CA THR A 157 5.23 14.51 13.90
C THR A 157 5.67 15.49 12.82
N ALA A 158 6.75 15.19 12.09
CA ALA A 158 7.24 16.00 10.96
C ALA A 158 6.61 15.55 9.63
N ALA A 159 6.04 14.37 9.56
CA ALA A 159 5.43 13.84 8.34
C ALA A 159 4.07 14.47 8.04
N TYR A 160 3.75 14.65 6.77
CA TYR A 160 2.44 15.05 6.28
C TYR A 160 1.41 13.91 6.39
N GLY A 161 1.90 12.68 6.47
CA GLY A 161 1.08 11.52 6.66
C GLY A 161 1.88 10.30 7.07
N VAL A 162 1.17 9.32 7.64
CA VAL A 162 1.70 7.99 7.97
C VAL A 162 0.66 6.95 7.58
N GLY A 163 1.04 5.98 6.76
CA GLY A 163 0.14 4.93 6.31
C GLY A 163 0.70 3.53 6.49
N ALA A 164 -0.19 2.54 6.64
CA ALA A 164 0.19 1.16 6.86
C ALA A 164 0.48 0.43 5.54
N THR A 165 1.62 -0.27 5.47
CA THR A 165 1.95 -1.17 4.37
C THR A 165 1.48 -2.58 4.71
N ALA A 166 0.24 -2.90 4.35
CA ALA A 166 -0.30 -4.23 4.57
C ALA A 166 -0.52 -4.92 3.22
N SER A 167 0.19 -6.01 3.00
CA SER A 167 -0.06 -6.92 1.88
C SER A 167 -0.76 -8.16 2.40
N ILE A 168 -1.94 -8.46 1.87
CA ILE A 168 -2.73 -9.64 2.22
C ILE A 168 -2.73 -10.57 1.00
N PRO A 169 -1.87 -11.58 0.96
CA PRO A 169 -1.84 -12.53 -0.14
C PRO A 169 -3.13 -13.36 -0.21
N ASP A 170 -3.62 -13.59 -1.42
CA ASP A 170 -4.78 -14.45 -1.63
C ASP A 170 -4.43 -15.92 -1.41
N GLU A 171 -5.19 -16.59 -0.54
CA GLU A 171 -5.08 -18.04 -0.37
C GLU A 171 -5.86 -18.79 -1.46
N PRO A 172 -5.33 -19.91 -1.97
CA PRO A 172 -4.11 -20.61 -1.56
C PRO A 172 -2.86 -20.23 -2.37
N THR A 173 -2.89 -19.19 -3.19
CA THR A 173 -1.84 -18.92 -4.19
C THR A 173 -0.69 -18.06 -3.66
N GLY A 174 -0.87 -17.35 -2.56
CA GLY A 174 0.13 -16.44 -2.00
C GLY A 174 0.38 -15.17 -2.82
N VAL A 175 -0.45 -14.90 -3.84
CA VAL A 175 -0.31 -13.75 -4.76
C VAL A 175 -1.11 -12.57 -4.24
N VAL A 176 -0.53 -11.39 -4.26
CA VAL A 176 -1.19 -10.13 -3.87
C VAL A 176 -1.94 -9.55 -5.06
N ARG A 177 -3.28 -9.67 -5.06
CA ARG A 177 -4.17 -9.13 -6.09
C ARG A 177 -4.98 -7.94 -5.63
N ARG A 178 -5.11 -7.79 -4.31
CA ARG A 178 -5.91 -6.76 -3.65
C ARG A 178 -5.14 -6.19 -2.48
N ALA A 179 -5.48 -4.98 -2.08
CA ALA A 179 -4.94 -4.38 -0.88
C ALA A 179 -6.05 -3.75 -0.04
N PRO A 180 -5.99 -3.90 1.30
CA PRO A 180 -6.89 -3.19 2.18
C PRO A 180 -6.51 -1.69 2.22
N LEU A 181 -7.50 -0.83 2.08
CA LEU A 181 -7.32 0.62 2.19
C LEU A 181 -7.35 1.09 3.65
N ILE A 182 -8.09 0.39 4.50
CA ILE A 182 -8.16 0.61 5.95
C ILE A 182 -7.93 -0.75 6.64
N ILE A 183 -7.09 -0.74 7.66
CA ILE A 183 -6.85 -1.89 8.54
C ILE A 183 -7.16 -1.52 9.99
N ARG A 184 -7.25 -2.52 10.85
CA ARG A 184 -7.32 -2.33 12.31
C ARG A 184 -6.03 -2.83 12.96
N ALA A 185 -5.57 -2.11 13.97
CA ALA A 185 -4.50 -2.56 14.84
C ALA A 185 -4.73 -1.99 16.24
N SER A 186 -4.48 -2.78 17.28
CA SER A 186 -4.68 -2.37 18.69
C SER A 186 -6.05 -1.68 18.92
N GLY A 187 -7.10 -2.14 18.21
CA GLY A 187 -8.47 -1.62 18.33
C GLY A 187 -8.78 -0.35 17.55
N SER A 188 -7.81 0.30 16.92
CA SER A 188 -7.98 1.52 16.11
C SER A 188 -7.93 1.24 14.61
N GLN A 189 -8.44 2.17 13.78
CA GLN A 189 -8.44 2.09 12.33
C GLN A 189 -7.31 2.96 11.77
N TYR A 190 -6.59 2.40 10.79
CA TYR A 190 -5.44 3.05 10.17
C TYR A 190 -5.54 2.99 8.64
N PRO A 191 -5.24 4.11 7.93
CA PRO A 191 -5.20 4.10 6.47
C PRO A 191 -4.01 3.29 5.96
N SER A 192 -4.14 2.71 4.77
CA SER A 192 -3.00 2.18 4.04
C SER A 192 -2.06 3.31 3.59
N LEU A 193 -0.78 2.97 3.32
CA LEU A 193 0.19 3.93 2.82
C LEU A 193 -0.31 4.60 1.54
N ALA A 194 -0.80 3.83 0.59
CA ALA A 194 -1.31 4.36 -0.68
C ALA A 194 -2.52 5.29 -0.49
N LEU A 195 -3.43 4.97 0.45
CA LEU A 195 -4.58 5.84 0.75
C LEU A 195 -4.11 7.16 1.36
N ASP A 196 -3.10 7.13 2.24
CA ASP A 196 -2.57 8.35 2.86
C ASP A 196 -1.74 9.20 1.88
N VAL A 197 -1.00 8.55 0.97
CA VAL A 197 -0.35 9.24 -0.17
C VAL A 197 -1.39 10.00 -0.99
N LEU A 198 -2.51 9.37 -1.32
CA LEU A 198 -3.58 10.01 -2.10
C LEU A 198 -4.21 11.18 -1.33
N ARG A 199 -4.42 11.05 -0.02
CA ARG A 199 -4.91 12.14 0.82
C ARG A 199 -3.98 13.36 0.80
N VAL A 200 -2.68 13.15 0.96
CA VAL A 200 -1.68 14.23 0.92
C VAL A 200 -1.59 14.84 -0.49
N TYR A 201 -1.59 14.00 -1.53
CA TYR A 201 -1.55 14.44 -2.92
C TYR A 201 -2.74 15.32 -3.31
N THR A 202 -3.95 14.98 -2.84
CA THR A 202 -5.16 15.75 -3.10
C THR A 202 -5.38 16.92 -2.13
N GLY A 203 -4.54 17.06 -1.09
CA GLY A 203 -4.65 18.11 -0.08
C GLY A 203 -5.85 17.96 0.86
N GLU A 204 -6.43 16.75 0.94
CA GLU A 204 -7.61 16.51 1.76
C GLU A 204 -7.27 16.23 3.24
N PRO A 205 -8.11 16.65 4.20
CA PRO A 205 -7.76 16.58 5.61
C PRO A 205 -8.14 15.28 6.31
N SER A 206 -9.01 14.42 5.73
CA SER A 206 -9.66 13.35 6.49
C SER A 206 -10.13 12.19 5.62
N TYR A 207 -10.51 11.10 6.29
CA TYR A 207 -11.14 9.92 5.68
C TYR A 207 -12.54 9.70 6.25
N SER A 208 -13.41 9.13 5.44
CA SER A 208 -14.65 8.51 5.91
C SER A 208 -14.80 7.11 5.31
N LEU A 209 -15.27 6.18 6.14
CA LEU A 209 -15.58 4.81 5.78
C LEU A 209 -17.05 4.57 6.02
N LYS A 210 -17.77 4.03 5.04
CA LYS A 210 -19.15 3.58 5.23
C LYS A 210 -19.21 2.06 5.30
N ALA A 211 -19.86 1.57 6.35
CA ALA A 211 -20.13 0.14 6.52
C ALA A 211 -21.60 -0.11 6.77
N GLY A 212 -22.11 -1.18 6.18
CA GLY A 212 -23.48 -1.70 6.33
C GLY A 212 -23.52 -3.07 6.99
N ASP A 213 -24.62 -3.81 6.76
CA ASP A 213 -24.81 -5.16 7.30
C ASP A 213 -23.86 -6.20 6.69
N ASN A 214 -23.42 -5.96 5.48
CA ASN A 214 -22.58 -6.89 4.70
C ASN A 214 -21.10 -6.48 4.62
N GLY A 215 -20.65 -5.56 5.49
CA GLY A 215 -19.28 -5.06 5.55
C GLY A 215 -19.09 -3.65 5.06
N VAL A 216 -17.88 -3.34 4.65
CA VAL A 216 -17.52 -2.02 4.09
C VAL A 216 -18.13 -1.85 2.71
N GLU A 217 -18.65 -0.68 2.42
CA GLU A 217 -19.27 -0.34 1.13
C GLU A 217 -18.32 0.55 0.30
N TRP A 218 -17.75 1.57 0.95
CA TRP A 218 -16.84 2.51 0.33
C TRP A 218 -15.97 3.25 1.35
N ILE A 219 -14.89 3.81 0.85
CA ILE A 219 -13.99 4.72 1.57
C ILE A 219 -13.92 6.02 0.79
N ARG A 220 -13.87 7.15 1.48
CA ARG A 220 -13.77 8.48 0.87
C ARG A 220 -12.65 9.28 1.52
N ILE A 221 -11.91 9.99 0.70
CA ILE A 221 -10.89 10.95 1.11
C ILE A 221 -11.51 12.34 1.00
N GLY A 222 -11.68 13.01 2.12
CA GLY A 222 -12.26 14.36 2.19
C GLY A 222 -13.53 14.52 1.37
N ARG A 223 -13.47 15.33 0.31
CA ARG A 223 -14.56 15.63 -0.61
C ARG A 223 -14.49 14.88 -1.94
N GLN A 224 -13.49 14.02 -2.14
CA GLN A 224 -13.33 13.23 -3.36
C GLN A 224 -14.49 12.23 -3.53
N ASP A 225 -14.60 11.66 -4.71
CA ASP A 225 -15.57 10.60 -4.96
C ASP A 225 -15.27 9.36 -4.11
N PRO A 226 -16.31 8.61 -3.69
CA PRO A 226 -16.10 7.41 -2.90
C PRO A 226 -15.40 6.31 -3.71
N ILE A 227 -14.35 5.72 -3.12
CA ILE A 227 -13.71 4.53 -3.62
C ILE A 227 -14.54 3.32 -3.18
N VAL A 228 -15.16 2.62 -4.13
CA VAL A 228 -15.94 1.41 -3.85
C VAL A 228 -14.99 0.27 -3.52
N THR A 229 -15.24 -0.40 -2.40
CA THR A 229 -14.42 -1.52 -1.91
C THR A 229 -15.22 -2.81 -1.84
N ASP A 230 -14.53 -3.92 -1.60
CA ASP A 230 -15.22 -5.12 -1.13
C ASP A 230 -15.58 -4.98 0.37
N SER A 231 -16.26 -5.99 0.92
CA SER A 231 -16.71 -6.01 2.32
C SER A 231 -15.56 -5.89 3.35
N PHE A 232 -14.33 -6.16 2.95
CA PHE A 232 -13.12 -6.11 3.78
C PHE A 232 -12.30 -4.82 3.57
N ALA A 233 -12.91 -3.80 2.96
CA ALA A 233 -12.24 -2.55 2.60
C ALA A 233 -11.08 -2.72 1.61
N GLN A 234 -11.09 -3.76 0.76
CA GLN A 234 -10.05 -4.01 -0.23
C GLN A 234 -10.45 -3.48 -1.60
N VAL A 235 -9.45 -3.08 -2.37
CA VAL A 235 -9.56 -2.79 -3.81
C VAL A 235 -8.67 -3.75 -4.61
N PRO A 236 -9.08 -4.17 -5.81
CA PRO A 236 -8.20 -4.87 -6.72
C PRO A 236 -7.10 -3.93 -7.21
N ILE A 237 -5.86 -4.40 -7.32
CA ILE A 237 -4.72 -3.60 -7.80
C ILE A 237 -4.60 -3.77 -9.31
N ALA A 238 -4.48 -2.65 -10.04
CA ALA A 238 -4.24 -2.62 -11.48
C ALA A 238 -2.73 -2.72 -11.76
N TYR A 239 -2.25 -3.91 -12.11
CA TYR A 239 -0.82 -4.17 -12.31
C TYR A 239 -0.30 -3.93 -13.74
N TRP A 240 -1.13 -3.39 -14.64
CA TRP A 240 -0.73 -3.08 -16.04
C TRP A 240 -0.10 -1.70 -16.23
N ASN A 241 0.16 -0.98 -15.13
CA ASN A 241 0.78 0.33 -15.18
C ASN A 241 2.30 0.19 -15.26
N LYS A 242 2.95 1.13 -15.96
CA LYS A 242 4.40 1.23 -16.03
C LYS A 242 4.84 2.55 -15.46
N PHE A 243 5.75 2.51 -14.50
CA PHE A 243 6.32 3.69 -13.83
C PHE A 243 7.77 3.89 -14.27
N GLU A 244 8.19 5.14 -14.30
CA GLU A 244 9.61 5.47 -14.38
C GLU A 244 10.32 4.98 -13.13
N GLN A 245 11.49 4.36 -13.31
CA GLN A 245 12.33 3.88 -12.21
C GLN A 245 13.71 4.53 -12.31
N ILE A 246 14.14 5.15 -11.22
CA ILE A 246 15.44 5.82 -11.12
C ILE A 246 16.19 5.32 -9.88
N SER A 247 17.51 5.43 -9.88
CA SER A 247 18.31 5.26 -8.66
C SER A 247 18.13 6.47 -7.75
N ILE A 248 18.25 6.27 -6.44
CA ILE A 248 18.31 7.39 -5.48
C ILE A 248 19.52 8.30 -5.77
N LEU A 249 20.51 7.83 -6.50
CA LEU A 249 21.68 8.58 -6.94
C LEU A 249 21.40 9.54 -8.11
N ASP A 250 20.30 9.33 -8.83
CA ASP A 250 19.92 10.15 -9.97
C ASP A 250 19.20 11.44 -9.50
N PRO A 251 19.21 12.51 -10.30
CA PRO A 251 18.44 13.71 -10.00
C PRO A 251 16.94 13.42 -9.84
N LEU A 252 16.36 13.80 -8.72
CA LEU A 252 14.94 13.60 -8.45
C LEU A 252 14.08 14.58 -9.27
N PRO A 253 13.04 14.09 -9.98
CA PRO A 253 12.18 14.95 -10.79
C PRO A 253 11.22 15.79 -9.95
N LYS A 254 10.77 16.95 -10.52
CA LYS A 254 9.83 17.88 -9.90
C LYS A 254 8.39 17.49 -10.18
N ASP A 255 7.48 17.96 -9.31
CA ASP A 255 6.02 17.83 -9.48
C ASP A 255 5.57 16.37 -9.64
N LYS A 256 6.22 15.43 -8.90
CA LYS A 256 5.95 14.00 -8.96
C LYS A 256 5.65 13.43 -7.57
N VAL A 257 5.02 12.28 -7.56
CA VAL A 257 4.97 11.39 -6.39
C VAL A 257 6.19 10.46 -6.47
N LEU A 258 7.14 10.66 -5.57
CA LEU A 258 8.41 9.93 -5.52
C LEU A 258 8.29 8.82 -4.47
N ILE A 259 8.21 7.56 -4.89
CA ILE A 259 8.04 6.43 -3.97
C ILE A 259 9.38 5.72 -3.81
N PHE A 260 9.96 5.88 -2.62
CA PHE A 260 11.26 5.31 -2.28
C PHE A 260 11.13 3.89 -1.76
N GLY A 261 12.00 3.01 -2.23
CA GLY A 261 12.08 1.64 -1.74
C GLY A 261 13.44 1.00 -2.00
N VAL A 262 13.70 -0.09 -1.32
CA VAL A 262 14.95 -0.83 -1.43
C VAL A 262 14.79 -1.95 -2.44
N THR A 263 15.65 -1.97 -3.46
CA THR A 263 15.70 -3.01 -4.49
C THR A 263 16.98 -3.83 -4.46
N ALA A 264 17.98 -3.40 -3.70
CA ALA A 264 19.22 -4.13 -3.54
C ALA A 264 19.01 -5.52 -2.95
N GLU A 265 19.68 -6.52 -3.52
CA GLU A 265 19.55 -7.92 -3.13
C GLU A 265 19.87 -8.15 -1.65
N GLY A 266 19.02 -8.96 -0.99
CA GLY A 266 19.18 -9.32 0.42
C GLY A 266 18.60 -8.30 1.40
N TYR A 267 18.15 -7.11 0.97
CA TYR A 267 17.57 -6.09 1.85
C TYR A 267 16.05 -5.95 1.74
N SER A 268 15.47 -6.39 0.65
CA SER A 268 14.03 -6.40 0.44
C SER A 268 13.59 -7.67 -0.30
N ASN A 269 12.43 -8.20 0.08
CA ASN A 269 11.86 -9.38 -0.57
C ASN A 269 10.75 -8.96 -1.52
N PRO A 270 10.85 -9.29 -2.82
CA PRO A 270 9.76 -9.08 -3.75
C PRO A 270 8.50 -9.84 -3.35
N VAL A 271 7.35 -9.25 -3.61
CA VAL A 271 6.02 -9.79 -3.33
C VAL A 271 5.47 -10.43 -4.61
N PRO A 272 4.93 -11.66 -4.56
CA PRO A 272 4.27 -12.27 -5.72
C PRO A 272 3.03 -11.48 -6.14
N THR A 273 2.98 -11.09 -7.42
CA THR A 273 1.84 -10.39 -8.03
C THR A 273 1.34 -11.13 -9.28
N PRO A 274 0.17 -10.81 -9.85
CA PRO A 274 -0.33 -11.41 -11.09
C PRO A 274 0.62 -11.31 -12.29
N VAL A 275 1.48 -10.31 -12.32
CA VAL A 275 2.38 -10.04 -13.45
C VAL A 275 3.86 -10.37 -13.15
N GLY A 276 4.13 -10.98 -12.00
CA GLY A 276 5.47 -11.36 -11.56
C GLY A 276 5.78 -10.87 -10.14
N ALA A 277 6.99 -11.08 -9.69
CA ALA A 277 7.45 -10.57 -8.40
C ALA A 277 7.77 -9.08 -8.50
N MET A 278 7.31 -8.29 -7.54
CA MET A 278 7.51 -6.84 -7.46
C MET A 278 7.99 -6.44 -6.07
N TYR A 279 8.81 -5.40 -5.98
CA TYR A 279 9.18 -4.84 -4.68
C TYR A 279 8.00 -4.14 -4.00
N PRO A 280 7.97 -4.08 -2.66
CA PRO A 280 6.83 -3.52 -1.93
C PRO A 280 6.43 -2.10 -2.35
N HIS A 281 7.38 -1.22 -2.65
CA HIS A 281 7.10 0.14 -3.09
C HIS A 281 6.51 0.21 -4.52
N GLU A 282 6.84 -0.75 -5.41
CA GLU A 282 6.19 -0.88 -6.71
C GLU A 282 4.71 -1.24 -6.55
N VAL A 283 4.39 -2.17 -5.62
CA VAL A 283 3.01 -2.53 -5.30
C VAL A 283 2.24 -1.31 -4.78
N GLN A 284 2.87 -0.47 -3.94
CA GLN A 284 2.25 0.78 -3.46
C GLN A 284 1.99 1.76 -4.60
N ALA A 285 2.91 1.89 -5.57
CA ALA A 285 2.70 2.74 -6.75
C ALA A 285 1.49 2.30 -7.57
N HIS A 286 1.37 0.98 -7.83
CA HIS A 286 0.20 0.43 -8.50
C HIS A 286 -1.09 0.69 -7.72
N LEU A 287 -1.07 0.57 -6.41
CA LEU A 287 -2.24 0.83 -5.57
C LEU A 287 -2.63 2.32 -5.56
N VAL A 288 -1.66 3.24 -5.46
CA VAL A 288 -1.90 4.69 -5.57
C VAL A 288 -2.56 5.02 -6.90
N HIS A 289 -1.98 4.54 -8.00
CA HIS A 289 -2.52 4.81 -9.34
C HIS A 289 -3.89 4.19 -9.56
N THR A 290 -4.13 2.97 -9.04
CA THR A 290 -5.46 2.33 -9.12
C THR A 290 -6.57 3.18 -8.48
N MET A 291 -6.25 3.97 -7.46
CA MET A 291 -7.23 4.84 -6.81
C MET A 291 -7.34 6.23 -7.48
N LEU A 292 -6.39 6.61 -8.34
CA LEU A 292 -6.41 7.86 -9.11
C LEU A 292 -7.14 7.70 -10.44
N SER A 293 -7.19 6.49 -10.99
CA SER A 293 -7.84 6.15 -12.27
C SER A 293 -9.32 5.80 -12.09
#